data_c817a08858e0d88405a3c87b47fd590c
#
_entry.id   c817a08858e0d88405a3c87b47fd590c
#
_cell.length_a   1.000
_cell.length_b   1.000
_cell.length_c   1.000
_cell.angle_alpha   90.00
_cell.angle_beta   90.00
_cell.angle_gamma   90.00
#
_symmetry.space_group_name_H-M   'P 1'
#
loop_
_entity.id
_entity.type
_entity.pdbx_description
1 polymer ?
#
loop_
_entity_poly.entity_id
_entity_poly.type
_entity_poly.pdbx_seq_one_letter_code
_entity_poly.pdbx_strand_id
1 'polypeptide(L)'
;MTALRNFLRFIMINIRHWCLNVLYGMNVHKTARISYGAKLDKTNPRGVYIDEESYVASGAIVFAHDFSRSLYMNTYIGKRCFIGANAIVMCGVSIGDEVIVGAGSIVTKDVPSGCIVAGNPARIIRT
;
A
#
# COMPACT_ATOMS: atom_id res chain seq x y z
N MET A 1 30.54 1.71 9.42
CA MET A 1 29.79 1.93 8.16
C MET A 1 28.34 1.44 8.22
N THR A 2 28.12 0.21 8.71
CA THR A 2 26.75 -0.32 8.82
C THR A 2 25.88 0.51 9.75
N ALA A 3 26.41 0.96 10.90
CA ALA A 3 25.66 1.79 11.84
C ALA A 3 25.25 3.13 11.22
N LEU A 4 26.16 3.77 10.47
CA LEU A 4 25.85 5.03 9.78
C LEU A 4 24.79 4.83 8.70
N ARG A 5 24.91 3.76 7.93
CA ARG A 5 23.93 3.43 6.89
C ARG A 5 22.54 3.22 7.49
N ASN A 6 22.45 2.47 8.58
CA ASN A 6 21.19 2.21 9.25
C ASN A 6 20.58 3.49 9.85
N PHE A 7 21.42 4.36 10.39
CA PHE A 7 20.99 5.64 10.93
C PHE A 7 20.42 6.54 9.83
N LEU A 8 21.12 6.65 8.70
CA LEU A 8 20.65 7.44 7.55
C LEU A 8 19.35 6.87 6.99
N ARG A 9 19.26 5.54 6.89
CA ARG A 9 18.06 4.87 6.44
C ARG A 9 16.87 5.16 7.35
N PHE A 10 17.08 5.10 8.67
CA PHE A 10 16.07 5.42 9.66
C PHE A 10 15.56 6.85 9.49
N ILE A 11 16.46 7.82 9.32
CA ILE A 11 16.09 9.22 9.10
C ILE A 11 15.28 9.36 7.82
N MET A 12 15.70 8.74 6.72
CA MET A 12 15.02 8.83 5.43
C MET A 12 13.62 8.24 5.50
N ILE A 13 13.44 7.11 6.18
CA ILE A 13 12.14 6.49 6.38
C ILE A 13 11.21 7.42 7.17
N ASN A 14 11.71 8.01 8.24
CA ASN A 14 10.90 8.92 9.07
C ASN A 14 10.51 10.18 8.32
N ILE A 15 11.43 10.76 7.55
CA ILE A 15 11.13 11.92 6.70
C ILE A 15 10.06 11.57 5.69
N ARG A 16 10.16 10.42 5.06
CA ARG A 16 9.17 9.99 4.07
C ARG A 16 7.80 9.79 4.69
N HIS A 17 7.71 9.15 5.84
CA HIS A 17 6.43 8.99 6.55
C HIS A 17 5.84 10.35 6.92
N TRP A 18 6.67 11.28 7.38
CA TRP A 18 6.23 12.63 7.66
C TRP A 18 5.68 13.31 6.41
N CYS A 19 6.39 13.20 5.28
CA CYS A 19 5.91 13.76 4.01
C CYS A 19 4.57 13.16 3.59
N LEU A 20 4.45 11.84 3.65
CA LEU A 20 3.22 11.16 3.24
C LEU A 20 2.05 11.56 4.14
N ASN A 21 2.23 11.56 5.45
CA ASN A 21 1.15 11.78 6.39
C ASN A 21 0.83 13.25 6.62
N VAL A 22 1.85 14.10 6.72
CA VAL A 22 1.66 15.52 7.05
C VAL A 22 1.44 16.36 5.79
N LEU A 23 2.34 16.27 4.80
CA LEU A 23 2.22 17.09 3.61
C LEU A 23 1.08 16.64 2.70
N TYR A 24 0.92 15.35 2.49
CA TYR A 24 -0.13 14.81 1.62
C TYR A 24 -1.41 14.46 2.37
N GLY A 25 -1.34 14.20 3.67
CA GLY A 25 -2.52 13.86 4.47
C GLY A 25 -2.94 12.39 4.36
N MET A 26 -2.02 11.51 4.01
CA MET A 26 -2.26 10.07 3.99
C MET A 26 -2.33 9.49 5.40
N ASN A 27 -2.83 8.27 5.51
CA ASN A 27 -2.96 7.55 6.78
C ASN A 27 -2.07 6.30 6.74
N VAL A 28 -0.77 6.52 6.70
CA VAL A 28 0.24 5.45 6.66
C VAL A 28 0.81 5.29 8.06
N HIS A 29 0.61 4.10 8.66
CA HIS A 29 1.11 3.83 10.00
C HIS A 29 2.65 3.93 10.02
N LYS A 30 3.20 4.38 11.13
CA LYS A 30 4.65 4.59 11.28
C LYS A 30 5.47 3.31 11.09
N THR A 31 4.89 2.14 11.34
CA THR A 31 5.56 0.84 11.17
C THR A 31 5.41 0.27 9.77
N ALA A 32 4.52 0.82 8.94
CA ALA A 32 4.36 0.39 7.56
C ALA A 32 5.59 0.74 6.74
N ARG A 33 5.95 -0.13 5.82
CA ARG A 33 7.10 0.07 4.94
C ARG A 33 6.63 0.30 3.52
N ILE A 34 6.94 1.47 3.00
CA ILE A 34 6.59 1.84 1.62
C ILE A 34 7.89 1.94 0.83
N SER A 35 8.08 1.06 -0.12
CA SER A 35 9.25 1.11 -1.00
C SER A 35 9.30 2.46 -1.73
N TYR A 36 10.50 2.97 -1.99
CA TYR A 36 10.65 4.24 -2.71
C TYR A 36 10.03 4.20 -4.10
N GLY A 37 10.02 3.03 -4.74
CA GLY A 37 9.40 2.87 -6.05
C GLY A 37 7.89 2.67 -6.02
N ALA A 38 7.29 2.53 -4.85
CA ALA A 38 5.84 2.41 -4.73
C ALA A 38 5.17 3.76 -4.91
N LYS A 39 3.99 3.74 -5.51
CA LYS A 39 3.21 4.96 -5.78
C LYS A 39 1.91 4.92 -5.00
N LEU A 40 1.79 5.81 -4.04
CA LEU A 40 0.56 6.04 -3.30
C LEU A 40 -0.16 7.23 -3.94
N ASP A 41 -1.49 7.20 -3.90
CA ASP A 41 -2.32 8.17 -4.62
C ASP A 41 -2.14 9.60 -4.08
N LYS A 42 -1.54 10.46 -4.89
CA LYS A 42 -1.34 11.88 -4.55
C LYS A 42 -2.51 12.76 -5.00
N THR A 43 -3.42 12.22 -5.79
CA THR A 43 -4.64 12.93 -6.22
C THR A 43 -5.69 12.90 -5.12
N ASN A 44 -5.83 11.77 -4.41
CA ASN A 44 -6.69 11.66 -3.24
C ASN A 44 -5.90 11.04 -2.08
N PRO A 45 -4.90 11.76 -1.55
CA PRO A 45 -4.03 11.17 -0.53
C PRO A 45 -4.75 10.85 0.78
N ARG A 46 -5.78 11.61 1.14
CA ARG A 46 -6.57 11.35 2.34
C ARG A 46 -7.34 10.03 2.30
N GLY A 47 -7.50 9.46 1.12
CA GLY A 47 -8.14 8.17 0.93
C GLY A 47 -7.21 6.98 1.07
N VAL A 48 -5.92 7.18 1.28
CA VAL A 48 -4.94 6.10 1.40
C VAL A 48 -4.75 5.73 2.87
N TYR A 49 -5.05 4.47 3.20
CA TYR A 49 -4.92 3.92 4.55
C TYR A 49 -4.06 2.67 4.49
N ILE A 50 -2.92 2.69 5.16
CA ILE A 50 -1.99 1.55 5.25
C ILE A 50 -1.65 1.35 6.72
N ASP A 51 -2.03 0.19 7.26
CA ASP A 51 -1.95 -0.10 8.68
C ASP A 51 -0.60 -0.72 9.08
N GLU A 52 -0.50 -1.13 10.33
CA GLU A 52 0.74 -1.56 10.98
C GLU A 52 1.46 -2.67 10.21
N GLU A 53 2.78 -2.51 10.10
CA GLU A 53 3.68 -3.55 9.61
C GLU A 53 3.37 -4.07 8.21
N SER A 54 2.55 -3.36 7.45
CA SER A 54 2.30 -3.71 6.05
C SER A 54 3.45 -3.21 5.17
N TYR A 55 3.71 -3.95 4.12
CA TYR A 55 4.78 -3.66 3.18
C TYR A 55 4.22 -3.46 1.79
N VAL A 56 4.54 -2.33 1.18
CA VAL A 56 4.19 -2.03 -0.21
C VAL A 56 5.47 -2.03 -1.03
N ALA A 57 5.60 -3.02 -1.90
CA ALA A 57 6.82 -3.26 -2.64
C ALA A 57 7.01 -2.28 -3.80
N SER A 58 8.22 -2.27 -4.35
CA SER A 58 8.60 -1.38 -5.45
C SER A 58 7.68 -1.55 -6.66
N GLY A 59 7.27 -0.45 -7.25
CA GLY A 59 6.41 -0.43 -8.42
C GLY A 59 4.94 -0.68 -8.13
N ALA A 60 4.59 -1.05 -6.90
CA ALA A 60 3.18 -1.21 -6.53
C ALA A 60 2.47 0.15 -6.51
N ILE A 61 1.21 0.15 -6.87
CA ILE A 61 0.39 1.37 -6.93
C ILE A 61 -0.85 1.16 -6.08
N VAL A 62 -1.13 2.12 -5.20
CA VAL A 62 -2.36 2.15 -4.40
C VAL A 62 -3.17 3.36 -4.82
N PHE A 63 -4.31 3.12 -5.45
CA PHE A 63 -5.21 4.16 -5.89
C PHE A 63 -6.30 4.46 -4.86
N ALA A 64 -6.68 5.73 -4.76
CA ALA A 64 -7.84 6.19 -4.02
C ALA A 64 -8.72 7.11 -4.87
N HIS A 65 -8.49 7.12 -6.18
CA HIS A 65 -9.35 7.81 -7.16
C HIS A 65 -9.44 6.99 -8.43
N ASP A 66 -10.48 7.25 -9.20
CA ASP A 66 -10.68 6.63 -10.51
C ASP A 66 -11.34 7.67 -11.42
N PHE A 67 -10.55 8.26 -12.31
CA PHE A 67 -11.04 9.27 -13.23
C PHE A 67 -12.05 8.72 -14.23
N SER A 68 -11.92 7.46 -14.61
CA SER A 68 -12.82 6.86 -15.59
C SER A 68 -14.25 6.75 -15.06
N ARG A 69 -14.40 6.62 -13.74
CA ARG A 69 -15.69 6.54 -13.07
C ARG A 69 -16.00 7.75 -12.20
N SER A 70 -15.14 8.77 -12.23
CA SER A 70 -15.26 9.98 -11.39
C SER A 70 -15.41 9.67 -9.90
N LEU A 71 -14.62 8.71 -9.40
CA LEU A 71 -14.69 8.26 -8.01
C LEU A 71 -13.49 8.75 -7.19
N TYR A 72 -13.79 9.13 -5.95
CA TYR A 72 -12.82 9.37 -4.89
C TYR A 72 -13.27 8.53 -3.72
N MET A 73 -12.53 7.47 -3.40
CA MET A 73 -12.93 6.52 -2.36
C MET A 73 -11.73 6.14 -1.52
N ASN A 74 -11.99 5.84 -0.25
CA ASN A 74 -10.95 5.36 0.64
C ASN A 74 -10.54 3.94 0.25
N THR A 75 -9.24 3.70 0.25
CA THR A 75 -8.63 2.40 -0.01
C THR A 75 -7.86 1.98 1.23
N TYR A 76 -8.16 0.79 1.75
CA TYR A 76 -7.62 0.31 3.01
C TYR A 76 -6.73 -0.90 2.79
N ILE A 77 -5.54 -0.84 3.36
CA ILE A 77 -4.64 -2.00 3.48
C ILE A 77 -4.48 -2.27 4.97
N GLY A 78 -4.89 -3.46 5.40
CA GLY A 78 -4.87 -3.86 6.80
C GLY A 78 -3.46 -4.08 7.35
N LYS A 79 -3.39 -4.76 8.49
CA LYS A 79 -2.14 -4.98 9.21
C LYS A 79 -1.37 -6.15 8.62
N ARG A 80 -0.05 -6.05 8.63
CA ARG A 80 0.85 -7.15 8.25
C ARG A 80 0.55 -7.73 6.87
N CYS A 81 0.15 -6.85 5.94
CA CYS A 81 -0.06 -7.21 4.54
C CYS A 81 1.23 -7.10 3.76
N PHE A 82 1.33 -7.88 2.70
CA PHE A 82 2.40 -7.75 1.72
C PHE A 82 1.78 -7.46 0.35
N ILE A 83 2.07 -6.27 -0.17
CA ILE A 83 1.63 -5.88 -1.52
C ILE A 83 2.82 -6.05 -2.45
N GLY A 84 2.76 -7.06 -3.31
CA GLY A 84 3.87 -7.46 -4.16
C GLY A 84 4.29 -6.40 -5.17
N ALA A 85 5.49 -6.56 -5.72
CA ALA A 85 6.05 -5.63 -6.69
C ALA A 85 5.13 -5.47 -7.90
N ASN A 86 4.95 -4.25 -8.35
CA ASN A 86 4.13 -3.90 -9.51
C ASN A 86 2.65 -4.31 -9.39
N ALA A 87 2.19 -4.66 -8.19
CA ALA A 87 0.77 -4.89 -7.96
C ALA A 87 0.01 -3.57 -7.96
N ILE A 88 -1.26 -3.62 -8.32
CA ILE A 88 -2.13 -2.43 -8.31
C ILE A 88 -3.33 -2.73 -7.42
N VAL A 89 -3.56 -1.84 -6.44
CA VAL A 89 -4.76 -1.88 -5.60
C VAL A 89 -5.68 -0.77 -6.09
N MET A 90 -6.84 -1.17 -6.58
CA MET A 90 -7.79 -0.22 -7.16
C MET A 90 -8.51 0.59 -6.08
N CYS A 91 -8.99 1.75 -6.48
CA CYS A 91 -9.69 2.68 -5.61
C CYS A 91 -10.92 2.02 -4.94
N GLY A 92 -11.08 2.25 -3.67
CA GLY A 92 -12.21 1.73 -2.90
C GLY A 92 -12.07 0.31 -2.39
N VAL A 93 -10.97 -0.37 -2.70
CA VAL A 93 -10.71 -1.74 -2.24
C VAL A 93 -10.31 -1.73 -0.77
N SER A 94 -10.87 -2.66 -0.02
CA SER A 94 -10.50 -2.90 1.38
C SER A 94 -9.80 -4.26 1.48
N ILE A 95 -8.53 -4.22 1.83
CA ILE A 95 -7.72 -5.42 2.04
C ILE A 95 -7.61 -5.68 3.53
N GLY A 96 -8.03 -6.87 3.96
CA GLY A 96 -7.98 -7.26 5.37
C GLY A 96 -6.57 -7.43 5.90
N ASP A 97 -6.45 -7.99 7.10
CA ASP A 97 -5.14 -8.19 7.74
C ASP A 97 -4.45 -9.45 7.20
N GLU A 98 -3.13 -9.43 7.22
CA GLU A 98 -2.31 -10.60 6.88
C GLU A 98 -2.58 -11.16 5.48
N VAL A 99 -2.86 -10.25 4.54
CA VAL A 99 -3.10 -10.60 3.13
C VAL A 99 -1.79 -10.49 2.36
N ILE A 100 -1.57 -11.43 1.46
CA ILE A 100 -0.47 -11.37 0.50
C ILE A 100 -1.06 -11.15 -0.89
N VAL A 101 -0.63 -10.07 -1.54
CA VAL A 101 -0.96 -9.77 -2.93
C VAL A 101 0.26 -10.10 -3.77
N GLY A 102 0.11 -11.04 -4.69
CA GLY A 102 1.20 -11.46 -5.57
C GLY A 102 1.71 -10.35 -6.46
N ALA A 103 2.97 -10.44 -6.87
CA ALA A 103 3.57 -9.45 -7.76
C ALA A 103 2.78 -9.34 -9.07
N GLY A 104 2.64 -8.13 -9.59
CA GLY A 104 1.94 -7.87 -10.85
C GLY A 104 0.44 -8.07 -10.81
N SER A 105 -0.15 -8.32 -9.64
CA SER A 105 -1.59 -8.56 -9.52
C SER A 105 -2.38 -7.26 -9.51
N ILE A 106 -3.62 -7.33 -9.98
CA ILE A 106 -4.52 -6.17 -9.95
C ILE A 106 -5.73 -6.51 -9.08
N VAL A 107 -5.77 -5.88 -7.89
CA VAL A 107 -6.83 -6.12 -6.90
C VAL A 107 -7.98 -5.18 -7.18
N THR A 108 -9.11 -5.75 -7.60
CA THR A 108 -10.31 -5.00 -7.99
C THR A 108 -11.46 -5.15 -7.00
N LYS A 109 -11.36 -6.08 -6.05
CA LYS A 109 -12.39 -6.36 -5.05
C LYS A 109 -11.78 -6.48 -3.67
N ASP A 110 -12.59 -6.30 -2.64
CA ASP A 110 -12.18 -6.49 -1.26
C ASP A 110 -11.59 -7.89 -1.04
N VAL A 111 -10.60 -7.96 -0.17
CA VAL A 111 -9.89 -9.21 0.14
C VAL A 111 -10.04 -9.51 1.63
N PRO A 112 -10.61 -10.68 1.98
CA PRO A 112 -10.71 -11.09 3.38
C PRO A 112 -9.33 -11.28 4.01
N SER A 113 -9.25 -11.12 5.33
CA SER A 113 -8.00 -11.33 6.06
C SER A 113 -7.47 -12.75 5.87
N GLY A 114 -6.16 -12.88 5.86
CA GLY A 114 -5.47 -14.17 5.79
C GLY A 114 -5.38 -14.79 4.41
N CYS A 115 -5.86 -14.13 3.37
CA CYS A 115 -5.86 -14.67 2.01
C CYS A 115 -4.59 -14.33 1.25
N ILE A 116 -4.25 -15.20 0.30
CA ILE A 116 -3.27 -14.91 -0.75
C ILE A 116 -4.03 -14.73 -2.05
N VAL A 117 -3.83 -13.59 -2.70
CA VAL A 117 -4.48 -13.28 -3.98
C VAL A 117 -3.44 -13.04 -5.06
N ALA A 118 -3.77 -13.37 -6.28
CA ALA A 118 -2.88 -13.16 -7.44
C ALA A 118 -3.67 -13.08 -8.73
N GLY A 119 -3.07 -12.47 -9.73
CA GLY A 119 -3.60 -12.39 -11.09
C GLY A 119 -4.24 -11.06 -11.43
N ASN A 120 -4.78 -11.00 -12.64
CA ASN A 120 -5.49 -9.85 -13.18
C ASN A 120 -6.81 -10.29 -13.84
N PRO A 121 -7.96 -10.04 -13.24
CA PRO A 121 -8.14 -9.53 -11.88
C PRO A 121 -7.66 -10.54 -10.83
N ALA A 122 -7.22 -10.03 -9.69
CA ALA A 122 -6.70 -10.90 -8.63
C ALA A 122 -7.81 -11.81 -8.08
N ARG A 123 -7.44 -13.07 -7.83
CA ARG A 123 -8.32 -14.08 -7.26
C ARG A 123 -7.65 -14.71 -6.05
N ILE A 124 -8.46 -15.19 -5.12
CA ILE A 124 -7.96 -15.91 -3.96
C ILE A 124 -7.37 -17.24 -4.42
N ILE A 125 -6.09 -17.45 -4.15
CA ILE A 125 -5.40 -18.72 -4.47
C ILE A 125 -5.12 -19.56 -3.23
N ARG A 126 -5.20 -18.94 -2.04
CA ARG A 126 -5.04 -19.63 -0.75
C ARG A 126 -5.68 -18.80 0.36
N THR A 127 -6.23 -19.49 1.34
CA THR A 127 -6.76 -18.87 2.57
C THR A 127 -5.99 -19.24 3.82
#